data_413cbf60af91a7cd6701c38897b30406
#
_entry.id   413cbf60af91a7cd6701c38897b30406
#
_cell.length_a   1.000
_cell.length_b   1.000
_cell.length_c   1.000
_cell.angle_alpha   90.00
_cell.angle_beta   90.00
_cell.angle_gamma   90.00
#
_symmetry.space_group_name_H-M   'P 1'
#
loop_
_entity.id
_entity.type
_entity.pdbx_description
1 polymer ?
#
loop_
_entity_poly.entity_id
_entity_poly.type
_entity_poly.pdbx_seq_one_letter_code
_entity_poly.pdbx_strand_id
1 'polypeptide(L)'
;MTKTITKVIILFIILIASSCTGNVAVTEKESKAIQEVLNFYNGKCHRSKGFETKNGETKNYFELEMKKSDLLEKNKKRAKSHAGNIAHLFYSNLEDEKSNYNQIRVKITLNDDTTSDYVFSDEQLEGVEKIIPKVQEVNAYIETDNIDALADTFNKSILLEKKVLAKLFVDLKDKYGVIKKSEFQGFTLRNTKQFGKITSVYIAQVREKAALSMILLFNSVNHELLSIEFE
;
A
#
# COMPACT_ATOMS: atom_id res chain seq x y z
N MET A 1 -62.56 27.15 -42.70
CA MET A 1 -61.21 27.49 -42.19
C MET A 1 -61.01 26.76 -40.87
N THR A 2 -60.42 25.58 -40.94
CA THR A 2 -60.16 24.72 -39.79
C THR A 2 -58.66 24.76 -39.45
N LYS A 3 -58.29 25.34 -38.31
CA LYS A 3 -56.94 25.37 -37.81
C LYS A 3 -56.63 24.07 -37.05
N THR A 4 -55.73 23.29 -37.64
CA THR A 4 -55.20 22.09 -37.04
C THR A 4 -54.12 22.49 -36.06
N ILE A 5 -54.33 22.23 -34.75
CA ILE A 5 -53.34 22.46 -33.70
C ILE A 5 -52.50 21.17 -33.58
N THR A 6 -51.25 21.23 -34.07
CA THR A 6 -50.29 20.17 -33.92
C THR A 6 -49.74 20.21 -32.49
N LYS A 7 -50.11 19.24 -31.66
CA LYS A 7 -49.54 19.08 -30.33
C LYS A 7 -48.16 18.43 -30.48
N VAL A 8 -47.09 19.19 -30.27
CA VAL A 8 -45.74 18.69 -30.13
C VAL A 8 -45.64 18.11 -28.71
N ILE A 9 -45.61 16.80 -28.60
CA ILE A 9 -45.29 16.12 -27.36
C ILE A 9 -43.76 16.08 -27.26
N ILE A 10 -43.17 16.95 -26.43
CA ILE A 10 -41.77 16.90 -26.05
C ILE A 10 -41.66 15.79 -25.02
N LEU A 11 -41.14 14.64 -25.45
CA LEU A 11 -40.80 13.52 -24.59
C LEU A 11 -39.50 13.89 -23.83
N PHE A 12 -39.64 14.40 -22.60
CA PHE A 12 -38.54 14.66 -21.72
C PHE A 12 -38.03 13.30 -21.20
N ILE A 13 -37.01 12.71 -21.83
CA ILE A 13 -36.29 11.59 -21.29
C ILE A 13 -35.47 12.11 -20.12
N ILE A 14 -35.98 11.99 -18.92
CA ILE A 14 -35.24 12.18 -17.68
C ILE A 14 -34.31 10.95 -17.57
N LEU A 15 -33.06 11.11 -18.00
CA LEU A 15 -31.98 10.23 -17.60
C LEU A 15 -31.82 10.37 -16.09
N ILE A 16 -32.51 9.53 -15.35
CA ILE A 16 -32.24 9.32 -13.94
C ILE A 16 -30.87 8.67 -13.89
N ALA A 17 -29.84 9.49 -13.76
CA ALA A 17 -28.54 9.01 -13.27
C ALA A 17 -28.80 8.53 -11.83
N SER A 18 -29.21 7.27 -11.70
CA SER A 18 -29.20 6.58 -10.41
C SER A 18 -27.73 6.52 -9.99
N SER A 19 -27.33 7.50 -9.21
CA SER A 19 -26.15 7.42 -8.36
C SER A 19 -26.39 6.25 -7.40
N CYS A 20 -26.12 5.04 -7.88
CA CYS A 20 -26.01 3.87 -7.04
C CYS A 20 -24.85 4.08 -6.08
N THR A 21 -25.09 4.65 -4.91
CA THR A 21 -24.29 4.41 -3.72
C THR A 21 -24.51 2.96 -3.24
N GLY A 22 -24.56 2.02 -4.17
CA GLY A 22 -24.78 0.61 -3.92
C GLY A 22 -23.43 -0.05 -3.62
N ASN A 23 -23.38 -0.80 -2.52
CA ASN A 23 -22.31 -1.77 -2.30
C ASN A 23 -22.22 -2.67 -3.54
N VAL A 24 -21.16 -2.51 -4.31
CA VAL A 24 -20.87 -3.35 -5.47
C VAL A 24 -20.76 -4.80 -5.01
N ALA A 25 -21.39 -5.73 -5.74
CA ALA A 25 -21.23 -7.16 -5.47
C ALA A 25 -19.75 -7.53 -5.49
N VAL A 26 -19.29 -8.18 -4.44
CA VAL A 26 -17.91 -8.67 -4.29
C VAL A 26 -17.92 -10.19 -4.30
N THR A 27 -16.82 -10.77 -4.79
CA THR A 27 -16.55 -12.20 -4.70
C THR A 27 -16.22 -12.60 -3.25
N GLU A 28 -16.14 -13.88 -2.99
CA GLU A 28 -15.70 -14.38 -1.69
C GLU A 28 -14.25 -13.97 -1.37
N LYS A 29 -13.35 -14.02 -2.37
CA LYS A 29 -11.95 -13.61 -2.23
C LYS A 29 -11.81 -12.12 -1.98
N GLU A 30 -12.52 -11.30 -2.73
CA GLU A 30 -12.55 -9.87 -2.48
C GLU A 30 -13.10 -9.52 -1.09
N SER A 31 -14.14 -10.23 -0.63
CA SER A 31 -14.69 -10.05 0.71
C SER A 31 -13.67 -10.40 1.78
N LYS A 32 -12.94 -11.51 1.63
CA LYS A 32 -11.84 -11.91 2.50
C LYS A 32 -10.71 -10.86 2.48
N ALA A 33 -10.32 -10.41 1.30
CA ALA A 33 -9.28 -9.39 1.14
C ALA A 33 -9.65 -8.06 1.83
N ILE A 34 -10.91 -7.63 1.72
CA ILE A 34 -11.43 -6.46 2.44
C ILE A 34 -11.39 -6.69 3.96
N GLN A 35 -11.73 -7.91 4.41
CA GLN A 35 -11.69 -8.23 5.84
C GLN A 35 -10.27 -8.16 6.39
N GLU A 36 -9.26 -8.60 5.66
CA GLU A 36 -7.86 -8.46 6.07
C GLU A 36 -7.44 -6.99 6.22
N VAL A 37 -7.90 -6.11 5.33
CA VAL A 37 -7.70 -4.66 5.48
C VAL A 37 -8.38 -4.14 6.75
N LEU A 38 -9.63 -4.55 7.00
CA LEU A 38 -10.40 -4.13 8.19
C LEU A 38 -9.82 -4.69 9.49
N ASN A 39 -9.29 -5.92 9.47
CA ASN A 39 -8.60 -6.53 10.63
C ASN A 39 -7.39 -5.70 11.06
N PHE A 40 -6.67 -5.13 10.09
CA PHE A 40 -5.48 -4.31 10.36
C PHE A 40 -5.84 -2.87 10.77
N TYR A 41 -6.74 -2.24 10.02
CA TYR A 41 -7.02 -0.79 10.14
C TYR A 41 -8.23 -0.46 10.99
N ASN A 42 -9.14 -1.39 11.22
CA ASN A 42 -10.48 -1.13 11.73
C ASN A 42 -11.22 -0.07 10.88
N GLY A 43 -12.28 0.53 11.44
CA GLY A 43 -13.02 1.59 10.76
C GLY A 43 -14.06 1.05 9.78
N LYS A 44 -14.26 1.78 8.69
CA LYS A 44 -15.22 1.44 7.63
C LYS A 44 -14.52 1.44 6.28
N CYS A 45 -14.84 0.43 5.45
CA CYS A 45 -14.36 0.34 4.09
C CYS A 45 -15.55 0.39 3.13
N HIS A 46 -15.64 1.47 2.35
CA HIS A 46 -16.50 1.54 1.18
C HIS A 46 -15.73 1.02 -0.03
N ARG A 47 -16.42 0.39 -0.97
CA ARG A 47 -15.82 -0.28 -2.12
C ARG A 47 -16.53 0.08 -3.40
N SER A 48 -15.77 0.23 -4.47
CA SER A 48 -16.28 0.37 -5.82
C SER A 48 -15.42 -0.40 -6.82
N LYS A 49 -15.98 -0.75 -7.94
CA LYS A 49 -15.32 -1.36 -9.09
C LYS A 49 -15.63 -0.54 -10.32
N GLY A 50 -14.69 -0.47 -11.23
CA GLY A 50 -14.93 0.20 -12.48
C GLY A 50 -13.80 -0.01 -13.48
N PHE A 51 -13.88 0.74 -14.55
CA PHE A 51 -12.82 0.82 -15.53
C PHE A 51 -12.57 2.27 -15.91
N GLU A 52 -11.38 2.54 -16.34
CA GLU A 52 -10.96 3.84 -16.89
C GLU A 52 -10.34 3.61 -18.26
N THR A 53 -10.81 4.34 -19.25
CA THR A 53 -10.22 4.32 -20.59
C THR A 53 -9.44 5.60 -20.82
N LYS A 54 -8.14 5.47 -21.06
CA LYS A 54 -7.24 6.59 -21.35
C LYS A 54 -6.33 6.22 -22.51
N ASN A 55 -6.25 7.09 -23.51
CA ASN A 55 -5.42 6.86 -24.71
C ASN A 55 -5.70 5.53 -25.43
N GLY A 56 -6.94 5.03 -25.39
CA GLY A 56 -7.31 3.74 -25.99
C GLY A 56 -7.02 2.51 -25.13
N GLU A 57 -6.36 2.64 -24.01
CA GLU A 57 -6.19 1.58 -23.00
C GLU A 57 -7.32 1.61 -21.99
N THR A 58 -7.93 0.45 -21.72
CA THR A 58 -8.92 0.27 -20.65
C THR A 58 -8.29 -0.45 -19.49
N LYS A 59 -8.39 0.14 -18.29
CA LYS A 59 -7.87 -0.42 -17.04
C LYS A 59 -9.00 -0.66 -16.06
N ASN A 60 -9.17 -1.89 -15.65
CA ASN A 60 -10.10 -2.26 -14.58
C ASN A 60 -9.49 -1.91 -13.22
N TYR A 61 -10.32 -1.39 -12.32
CA TYR A 61 -9.86 -1.10 -10.96
C TYR A 61 -10.83 -1.61 -9.89
N PHE A 62 -10.26 -1.89 -8.72
CA PHE A 62 -10.98 -2.01 -7.48
C PHE A 62 -10.59 -0.82 -6.58
N GLU A 63 -11.58 -0.14 -5.99
CA GLU A 63 -11.35 0.98 -5.08
C GLU A 63 -11.80 0.64 -3.67
N LEU A 64 -10.95 0.95 -2.70
CA LEU A 64 -11.16 0.84 -1.27
C LEU A 64 -11.14 2.24 -0.66
N GLU A 65 -12.26 2.72 -0.15
CA GLU A 65 -12.32 3.97 0.60
C GLU A 65 -12.38 3.68 2.10
N MET A 66 -11.29 3.98 2.81
CA MET A 66 -11.17 3.82 4.25
C MET A 66 -11.62 5.07 5.00
N LYS A 67 -12.50 4.89 5.98
CA LYS A 67 -13.03 5.96 6.85
C LYS A 67 -13.04 5.52 8.30
N LYS A 68 -13.00 6.48 9.20
CA LYS A 68 -13.16 6.26 10.66
C LYS A 68 -12.18 5.23 11.23
N SER A 69 -10.95 5.25 10.76
CA SER A 69 -9.86 4.42 11.28
C SER A 69 -8.98 5.25 12.21
N ASP A 70 -8.97 4.92 13.49
CA ASP A 70 -8.12 5.58 14.47
C ASP A 70 -6.63 5.44 14.15
N LEU A 71 -6.24 4.31 13.54
CA LEU A 71 -4.86 4.09 13.12
C LEU A 71 -4.45 5.08 12.03
N LEU A 72 -5.30 5.32 11.04
CA LEU A 72 -5.04 6.28 9.97
C LEU A 72 -5.04 7.72 10.48
N GLU A 73 -5.96 8.06 11.40
CA GLU A 73 -5.99 9.37 12.06
C GLU A 73 -4.69 9.69 12.80
N LYS A 74 -4.24 8.76 13.65
CA LYS A 74 -3.00 8.92 14.43
C LYS A 74 -1.76 9.02 13.55
N ASN A 75 -1.80 8.42 12.36
CA ASN A 75 -0.67 8.32 11.44
C ASN A 75 -0.89 9.10 10.13
N LYS A 76 -1.69 10.16 10.12
CA LYS A 76 -2.04 10.92 8.90
C LYS A 76 -0.83 11.41 8.10
N LYS A 77 0.30 11.69 8.73
CA LYS A 77 1.55 12.05 8.03
C LYS A 77 2.13 10.92 7.18
N ARG A 78 1.74 9.66 7.46
CA ARG A 78 2.17 8.46 6.73
C ARG A 78 1.05 7.87 5.86
N ALA A 79 0.02 8.65 5.53
CA ALA A 79 -1.13 8.20 4.76
C ALA A 79 -0.73 7.47 3.47
N LYS A 80 0.33 7.93 2.76
CA LYS A 80 0.82 7.28 1.55
C LYS A 80 1.34 5.86 1.79
N SER A 81 2.09 5.62 2.87
CA SER A 81 2.59 4.26 3.19
C SER A 81 1.45 3.36 3.64
N HIS A 82 0.50 3.88 4.41
CA HIS A 82 -0.70 3.15 4.79
C HIS A 82 -1.58 2.80 3.59
N ALA A 83 -1.73 3.71 2.62
CA ALA A 83 -2.42 3.39 1.37
C ALA A 83 -1.74 2.24 0.62
N GLY A 84 -0.40 2.22 0.59
CA GLY A 84 0.37 1.10 0.06
C GLY A 84 0.06 -0.21 0.79
N ASN A 85 0.00 -0.19 2.12
CA ASN A 85 -0.35 -1.39 2.90
C ASN A 85 -1.79 -1.86 2.63
N ILE A 86 -2.75 -0.94 2.57
CA ILE A 86 -4.16 -1.26 2.23
C ILE A 86 -4.23 -1.95 0.86
N ALA A 87 -3.57 -1.36 -0.15
CA ALA A 87 -3.53 -1.94 -1.49
C ALA A 87 -2.87 -3.32 -1.50
N HIS A 88 -1.75 -3.49 -0.77
CA HIS A 88 -1.05 -4.77 -0.69
C HIS A 88 -1.87 -5.84 0.04
N LEU A 89 -2.45 -5.54 1.21
CA LEU A 89 -3.30 -6.46 1.95
C LEU A 89 -4.49 -6.92 1.09
N PHE A 90 -5.11 -6.02 0.37
CA PHE A 90 -6.19 -6.39 -0.53
C PHE A 90 -5.68 -7.25 -1.68
N TYR A 91 -4.67 -6.80 -2.42
CA TYR A 91 -4.17 -7.46 -3.62
C TYR A 91 -3.61 -8.85 -3.34
N SER A 92 -2.85 -9.02 -2.25
CA SER A 92 -2.24 -10.31 -1.90
C SER A 92 -3.27 -11.40 -1.55
N ASN A 93 -4.45 -11.00 -1.09
CA ASN A 93 -5.54 -11.91 -0.75
C ASN A 93 -6.53 -12.18 -1.88
N LEU A 94 -6.36 -11.57 -3.07
CA LEU A 94 -7.17 -11.85 -4.25
C LEU A 94 -6.85 -13.21 -4.90
N GLU A 95 -5.69 -13.78 -4.64
CA GLU A 95 -5.21 -15.04 -5.22
C GLU A 95 -5.22 -15.00 -6.77
N ASP A 96 -5.98 -15.88 -7.44
CA ASP A 96 -6.14 -15.94 -8.89
C ASP A 96 -7.01 -14.79 -9.46
N GLU A 97 -7.78 -14.09 -8.63
CA GLU A 97 -8.56 -12.92 -9.04
C GLU A 97 -7.73 -11.64 -9.23
N LYS A 98 -6.43 -11.65 -8.92
CA LYS A 98 -5.52 -10.52 -9.18
C LYS A 98 -5.60 -10.02 -10.62
N SER A 99 -5.69 -10.93 -11.57
CA SER A 99 -5.77 -10.63 -13.00
C SER A 99 -7.03 -9.87 -13.44
N ASN A 100 -8.04 -9.77 -12.56
CA ASN A 100 -9.25 -8.99 -12.84
C ASN A 100 -9.01 -7.49 -12.78
N TYR A 101 -7.91 -7.05 -12.16
CA TYR A 101 -7.63 -5.65 -11.86
C TYR A 101 -6.26 -5.21 -12.33
N ASN A 102 -6.21 -4.15 -13.13
CA ASN A 102 -4.97 -3.46 -13.51
C ASN A 102 -4.55 -2.43 -12.47
N GLN A 103 -5.47 -2.05 -11.56
CA GLN A 103 -5.23 -1.05 -10.55
C GLN A 103 -6.00 -1.35 -9.27
N ILE A 104 -5.34 -1.14 -8.13
CA ILE A 104 -6.00 -1.00 -6.83
C ILE A 104 -5.94 0.48 -6.44
N ARG A 105 -7.10 1.06 -6.19
CA ARG A 105 -7.25 2.45 -5.78
C ARG A 105 -7.56 2.48 -4.29
N VAL A 106 -6.87 3.35 -3.57
CA VAL A 106 -7.08 3.53 -2.13
C VAL A 106 -7.38 4.98 -1.86
N LYS A 107 -8.54 5.21 -1.26
CA LYS A 107 -8.97 6.50 -0.78
C LYS A 107 -9.00 6.50 0.73
N ILE A 108 -8.33 7.45 1.36
CA ILE A 108 -8.33 7.62 2.80
C ILE A 108 -9.07 8.91 3.13
N THR A 109 -10.18 8.81 3.86
CA THR A 109 -10.96 9.95 4.35
C THR A 109 -10.81 10.04 5.86
N LEU A 110 -10.22 11.11 6.34
CA LEU A 110 -10.00 11.40 7.76
C LEU A 110 -11.27 11.96 8.42
N ASN A 111 -11.26 12.10 9.74
CA ASN A 111 -12.41 12.58 10.52
C ASN A 111 -12.73 14.07 10.27
N ASP A 112 -11.76 14.84 9.75
CA ASP A 112 -11.92 16.23 9.31
C ASP A 112 -12.37 16.36 7.85
N ASP A 113 -12.84 15.26 7.24
CA ASP A 113 -13.23 15.12 5.84
C ASP A 113 -12.08 15.35 4.82
N THR A 114 -10.83 15.47 5.31
CA THR A 114 -9.66 15.49 4.42
C THR A 114 -9.54 14.15 3.71
N THR A 115 -9.47 14.18 2.39
CA THR A 115 -9.40 12.98 1.55
C THR A 115 -8.10 12.96 0.76
N SER A 116 -7.50 11.78 0.65
CA SER A 116 -6.31 11.52 -0.16
C SER A 116 -6.51 10.27 -1.00
N ASP A 117 -6.19 10.36 -2.28
CA ASP A 117 -6.35 9.29 -3.27
C ASP A 117 -4.99 8.75 -3.72
N TYR A 118 -4.89 7.42 -3.82
CA TYR A 118 -3.68 6.71 -4.22
C TYR A 118 -4.04 5.61 -5.21
N VAL A 119 -3.19 5.43 -6.22
CA VAL A 119 -3.37 4.40 -7.25
C VAL A 119 -2.12 3.55 -7.33
N PHE A 120 -2.30 2.24 -7.31
CA PHE A 120 -1.25 1.24 -7.43
C PHE A 120 -1.58 0.34 -8.62
N SER A 121 -0.65 0.20 -9.57
CA SER A 121 -0.82 -0.79 -10.65
C SER A 121 -0.56 -2.20 -10.13
N ASP A 122 -1.11 -3.19 -10.84
CA ASP A 122 -0.81 -4.61 -10.65
C ASP A 122 0.71 -4.88 -10.66
N GLU A 123 1.43 -4.36 -11.66
CA GLU A 123 2.89 -4.48 -11.76
C GLU A 123 3.62 -3.94 -10.51
N GLN A 124 3.14 -2.82 -9.95
CA GLN A 124 3.72 -2.25 -8.73
C GLN A 124 3.50 -3.15 -7.52
N LEU A 125 2.30 -3.72 -7.38
CA LEU A 125 1.94 -4.59 -6.26
C LEU A 125 2.65 -5.94 -6.36
N GLU A 126 2.76 -6.52 -7.56
CA GLU A 126 3.58 -7.72 -7.79
C GLU A 126 5.07 -7.48 -7.45
N GLY A 127 5.59 -6.30 -7.79
CA GLY A 127 6.94 -5.90 -7.41
C GLY A 127 7.12 -5.88 -5.88
N VAL A 128 6.13 -5.39 -5.15
CA VAL A 128 6.15 -5.41 -3.67
C VAL A 128 6.06 -6.84 -3.13
N GLU A 129 5.22 -7.70 -3.69
CA GLU A 129 5.14 -9.12 -3.29
C GLU A 129 6.49 -9.85 -3.42
N LYS A 130 7.30 -9.51 -4.44
CA LYS A 130 8.66 -10.06 -4.61
C LYS A 130 9.65 -9.51 -3.56
N ILE A 131 9.40 -8.33 -3.02
CA ILE A 131 10.22 -7.70 -1.97
C ILE A 131 9.91 -8.25 -0.58
N ILE A 132 8.66 -8.62 -0.29
CA ILE A 132 8.24 -9.07 1.06
C ILE A 132 9.09 -10.22 1.62
N PRO A 133 9.42 -11.29 0.87
CA PRO A 133 10.31 -12.34 1.38
C PRO A 133 11.69 -11.80 1.78
N LYS A 134 12.24 -10.84 1.03
CA LYS A 134 13.53 -10.20 1.34
C LYS A 134 13.44 -9.32 2.59
N VAL A 135 12.30 -8.67 2.82
CA VAL A 135 12.04 -7.94 4.06
C VAL A 135 12.05 -8.88 5.26
N GLN A 136 11.43 -10.06 5.13
CA GLN A 136 11.44 -11.07 6.18
C GLN A 136 12.84 -11.61 6.46
N GLU A 137 13.64 -11.84 5.42
CA GLU A 137 15.03 -12.27 5.51
C GLU A 137 15.89 -11.21 6.22
N VAL A 138 15.80 -9.93 5.82
CA VAL A 138 16.50 -8.81 6.48
C VAL A 138 16.11 -8.71 7.95
N ASN A 139 14.82 -8.80 8.27
CA ASN A 139 14.36 -8.77 9.66
C ASN A 139 14.94 -9.94 10.47
N ALA A 140 14.96 -11.15 9.92
CA ALA A 140 15.52 -12.32 10.60
C ALA A 140 17.02 -12.16 10.88
N TYR A 141 17.79 -11.61 9.95
CA TYR A 141 19.21 -11.33 10.16
C TYR A 141 19.45 -10.27 11.25
N ILE A 142 18.61 -9.23 11.28
CA ILE A 142 18.69 -8.19 12.33
C ILE A 142 18.32 -8.79 13.71
N GLU A 143 17.28 -9.60 13.78
CA GLU A 143 16.80 -10.22 15.04
C GLU A 143 17.80 -11.22 15.61
N THR A 144 18.57 -11.88 14.73
CA THR A 144 19.59 -12.90 15.13
C THR A 144 21.01 -12.34 15.20
N ASP A 145 21.21 -11.03 15.09
CA ASP A 145 22.50 -10.36 15.05
C ASP A 145 23.43 -10.92 13.94
N ASN A 146 22.89 -11.46 12.85
CA ASN A 146 23.67 -12.04 11.75
C ASN A 146 24.08 -10.94 10.75
N ILE A 147 25.09 -10.16 11.16
CA ILE A 147 25.56 -8.98 10.39
C ILE A 147 26.20 -9.35 9.05
N ASP A 148 26.86 -10.49 8.98
CA ASP A 148 27.50 -10.93 7.73
C ASP A 148 26.44 -11.24 6.66
N ALA A 149 25.44 -12.05 6.99
CA ALA A 149 24.35 -12.35 6.08
C ALA A 149 23.54 -11.08 5.72
N LEU A 150 23.28 -10.21 6.70
CA LEU A 150 22.64 -8.92 6.45
C LEU A 150 23.42 -8.07 5.45
N ALA A 151 24.74 -7.97 5.62
CA ALA A 151 25.59 -7.19 4.72
C ALA A 151 25.57 -7.74 3.28
N ASP A 152 25.45 -9.05 3.13
CA ASP A 152 25.41 -9.72 1.82
C ASP A 152 24.08 -9.49 1.06
N THR A 153 23.01 -8.99 1.74
CA THR A 153 21.74 -8.63 1.10
C THR A 153 21.77 -7.27 0.39
N PHE A 154 22.75 -6.43 0.72
CA PHE A 154 22.85 -5.11 0.11
C PHE A 154 23.30 -5.18 -1.35
N ASN A 155 22.83 -4.20 -2.14
CA ASN A 155 23.31 -4.01 -3.50
C ASN A 155 24.84 -3.80 -3.49
N LYS A 156 25.55 -4.49 -4.38
CA LYS A 156 27.02 -4.49 -4.44
C LYS A 156 27.63 -3.12 -4.76
N SER A 157 26.86 -2.19 -5.30
CA SER A 157 27.33 -0.81 -5.53
C SER A 157 27.33 0.05 -4.26
N ILE A 158 26.73 -0.44 -3.17
CA ILE A 158 26.74 0.24 -1.88
C ILE A 158 28.05 -0.09 -1.15
N LEU A 159 28.84 0.94 -0.88
CA LEU A 159 30.05 0.80 -0.05
C LEU A 159 29.64 0.67 1.42
N LEU A 160 29.32 -0.55 1.83
CA LEU A 160 28.89 -0.86 3.19
C LEU A 160 30.07 -1.32 4.03
N GLU A 161 30.38 -0.57 5.09
CA GLU A 161 31.33 -1.02 6.10
C GLU A 161 30.62 -1.89 7.15
N LYS A 162 30.87 -3.22 7.13
CA LYS A 162 30.29 -4.18 8.07
C LYS A 162 30.45 -3.76 9.54
N LYS A 163 31.57 -3.15 9.89
CA LYS A 163 31.81 -2.62 11.26
C LYS A 163 30.84 -1.52 11.65
N VAL A 164 30.50 -0.62 10.72
CA VAL A 164 29.54 0.46 10.95
C VAL A 164 28.15 -0.11 11.12
N LEU A 165 27.78 -1.08 10.28
CA LEU A 165 26.49 -1.77 10.39
C LEU A 165 26.38 -2.51 11.73
N ALA A 166 27.40 -3.29 12.12
CA ALA A 166 27.44 -3.98 13.41
C ALA A 166 27.29 -3.00 14.59
N LYS A 167 28.05 -1.91 14.57
CA LYS A 167 27.96 -0.89 15.61
C LYS A 167 26.57 -0.29 15.72
N LEU A 168 25.91 0.02 14.60
CA LEU A 168 24.54 0.54 14.59
C LEU A 168 23.57 -0.38 15.35
N PHE A 169 23.61 -1.69 15.08
CA PHE A 169 22.70 -2.63 15.74
C PHE A 169 23.05 -2.87 17.21
N VAL A 170 24.33 -2.84 17.58
CA VAL A 170 24.75 -2.86 18.98
C VAL A 170 24.20 -1.65 19.71
N ASP A 171 24.42 -0.44 19.18
CA ASP A 171 23.95 0.83 19.78
C ASP A 171 22.40 0.83 19.93
N LEU A 172 21.67 0.32 18.92
CA LEU A 172 20.22 0.19 18.99
C LEU A 172 19.76 -0.81 20.05
N LYS A 173 20.46 -1.93 20.20
CA LYS A 173 20.16 -2.95 21.21
C LYS A 173 20.42 -2.43 22.63
N ASP A 174 21.54 -1.75 22.85
CA ASP A 174 21.90 -1.15 24.15
C ASP A 174 20.90 -0.08 24.57
N LYS A 175 20.50 0.76 23.62
CA LYS A 175 19.58 1.87 23.88
C LYS A 175 18.13 1.45 24.05
N TYR A 176 17.64 0.56 23.19
CA TYR A 176 16.23 0.23 23.08
C TYR A 176 15.88 -1.21 23.46
N GLY A 177 16.86 -2.05 23.76
CA GLY A 177 16.67 -3.46 24.07
C GLY A 177 16.51 -4.34 22.83
N VAL A 178 16.28 -5.64 23.05
CA VAL A 178 16.07 -6.61 21.99
C VAL A 178 14.74 -6.40 21.26
N ILE A 179 14.67 -6.82 20.02
CA ILE A 179 13.44 -6.82 19.22
C ILE A 179 12.50 -7.89 19.76
N LYS A 180 11.24 -7.51 20.00
CA LYS A 180 10.17 -8.41 20.40
C LYS A 180 9.27 -8.78 19.24
N LYS A 181 9.11 -7.83 18.29
CA LYS A 181 8.25 -7.99 17.13
C LYS A 181 8.64 -7.02 16.03
N SER A 182 8.57 -7.46 14.78
CA SER A 182 8.68 -6.61 13.59
C SER A 182 7.40 -6.76 12.77
N GLU A 183 6.76 -5.63 12.42
CA GLU A 183 5.50 -5.60 11.68
C GLU A 183 5.61 -4.72 10.43
N PHE A 184 5.22 -5.25 9.28
CA PHE A 184 5.08 -4.49 8.06
C PHE A 184 3.97 -3.45 8.22
N GLN A 185 4.28 -2.18 7.95
CA GLN A 185 3.35 -1.05 8.06
C GLN A 185 2.93 -0.48 6.71
N GLY A 186 3.60 -0.90 5.64
CA GLY A 186 3.29 -0.46 4.29
C GLY A 186 4.52 -0.07 3.49
N PHE A 187 4.27 0.52 2.34
CA PHE A 187 5.34 0.92 1.44
C PHE A 187 5.02 2.22 0.71
N THR A 188 6.05 2.84 0.15
CA THR A 188 5.92 3.92 -0.84
C THR A 188 6.82 3.68 -2.02
N LEU A 189 6.37 4.12 -3.19
CA LEU A 189 7.14 4.09 -4.42
C LEU A 189 7.61 5.49 -4.76
N ARG A 190 8.88 5.62 -5.12
CA ARG A 190 9.47 6.90 -5.54
C ARG A 190 10.54 6.70 -6.61
N ASN A 191 10.82 7.75 -7.36
CA ASN A 191 11.91 7.80 -8.32
C ASN A 191 13.05 8.63 -7.75
N THR A 192 14.28 8.13 -7.84
CA THR A 192 15.48 8.86 -7.43
C THR A 192 16.44 8.99 -8.62
N LYS A 193 17.25 10.03 -8.62
CA LYS A 193 18.27 10.21 -9.67
C LYS A 193 19.37 9.13 -9.62
N GLN A 194 19.69 8.67 -8.42
CA GLN A 194 20.81 7.75 -8.18
C GLN A 194 20.44 6.28 -8.45
N PHE A 195 19.27 5.84 -8.00
CA PHE A 195 18.88 4.43 -8.02
C PHE A 195 17.65 4.15 -8.89
N GLY A 196 17.11 5.16 -9.59
CA GLY A 196 15.88 5.03 -10.35
C GLY A 196 14.67 4.78 -9.46
N LYS A 197 13.84 3.80 -9.84
CA LYS A 197 12.63 3.43 -9.07
C LYS A 197 13.04 2.68 -7.79
N ILE A 198 12.59 3.16 -6.65
CA ILE A 198 12.80 2.53 -5.35
C ILE A 198 11.49 2.28 -4.62
N THR A 199 11.46 1.19 -3.87
CA THR A 199 10.40 0.85 -2.92
C THR A 199 10.93 1.07 -1.51
N SER A 200 10.30 1.99 -0.75
CA SER A 200 10.58 2.18 0.66
C SER A 200 9.54 1.38 1.46
N VAL A 201 10.01 0.41 2.23
CA VAL A 201 9.19 -0.47 3.07
C VAL A 201 9.30 -0.01 4.51
N TYR A 202 8.18 0.20 5.17
CA TYR A 202 8.09 0.67 6.54
C TYR A 202 7.77 -0.49 7.48
N ILE A 203 8.59 -0.65 8.50
CA ILE A 203 8.51 -1.70 9.51
C ILE A 203 8.41 -1.06 10.89
N ALA A 204 7.43 -1.45 11.69
CA ALA A 204 7.41 -1.11 13.10
C ALA A 204 8.18 -2.18 13.87
N GLN A 205 9.29 -1.81 14.50
CA GLN A 205 10.04 -2.67 15.42
C GLN A 205 9.64 -2.36 16.86
N VAL A 206 8.94 -3.28 17.48
CA VAL A 206 8.65 -3.23 18.93
C VAL A 206 9.86 -3.83 19.66
N ARG A 207 10.54 -3.02 20.44
CA ARG A 207 11.67 -3.42 21.27
C ARG A 207 11.27 -3.37 22.74
N GLU A 208 12.13 -3.86 23.64
CA GLU A 208 11.84 -3.89 25.09
C GLU A 208 11.51 -2.53 25.69
N LYS A 209 12.19 -1.48 25.23
CA LYS A 209 12.10 -0.14 25.81
C LYS A 209 11.40 0.88 24.93
N ALA A 210 11.18 0.60 23.65
CA ALA A 210 10.57 1.53 22.69
C ALA A 210 10.04 0.82 21.45
N ALA A 211 9.23 1.53 20.67
CA ALA A 211 8.93 1.17 19.28
C ALA A 211 9.72 2.10 18.33
N LEU A 212 10.36 1.53 17.34
CA LEU A 212 11.11 2.25 16.32
C LEU A 212 10.46 2.03 14.95
N SER A 213 10.53 3.05 14.09
CA SER A 213 10.22 2.88 12.69
C SER A 213 11.51 2.57 11.92
N MET A 214 11.57 1.41 11.31
CA MET A 214 12.64 1.04 10.39
C MET A 214 12.14 1.16 8.96
N ILE A 215 12.97 1.75 8.09
CA ILE A 215 12.67 1.90 6.67
C ILE A 215 13.73 1.12 5.90
N LEU A 216 13.28 0.16 5.11
CA LEU A 216 14.11 -0.60 4.19
C LEU A 216 13.91 -0.05 2.78
N LEU A 217 14.99 0.37 2.12
CA LEU A 217 14.93 0.84 0.75
C LEU A 217 15.41 -0.24 -0.21
N PHE A 218 14.54 -0.61 -1.14
CA PHE A 218 14.86 -1.59 -2.17
C PHE A 218 14.85 -0.94 -3.56
N ASN A 219 15.74 -1.39 -4.43
CA ASN A 219 15.60 -1.13 -5.86
C ASN A 219 14.36 -1.87 -6.37
N SER A 220 13.42 -1.16 -7.01
CA SER A 220 12.15 -1.77 -7.45
C SER A 220 12.29 -2.72 -8.64
N VAL A 221 13.45 -2.75 -9.32
CA VAL A 221 13.67 -3.58 -10.51
C VAL A 221 14.33 -4.92 -10.15
N ASN A 222 15.45 -4.87 -9.42
CA ASN A 222 16.21 -6.07 -9.05
C ASN A 222 15.97 -6.52 -7.60
N HIS A 223 15.17 -5.76 -6.83
CA HIS A 223 14.77 -6.04 -5.46
C HIS A 223 15.94 -6.18 -4.46
N GLU A 224 17.07 -5.54 -4.73
CA GLU A 224 18.22 -5.51 -3.83
C GLU A 224 18.08 -4.40 -2.78
N LEU A 225 18.55 -4.67 -1.56
CA LEU A 225 18.54 -3.71 -0.46
C LEU A 225 19.54 -2.58 -0.73
N LEU A 226 19.09 -1.35 -0.59
CA LEU A 226 19.90 -0.15 -0.80
C LEU A 226 20.27 0.55 0.51
N SER A 227 19.34 0.56 1.49
CA SER A 227 19.55 1.24 2.76
C SER A 227 18.64 0.67 3.85
N ILE A 228 19.09 0.83 5.10
CA ILE A 228 18.31 0.65 6.31
C ILE A 228 18.36 1.96 7.07
N GLU A 229 17.20 2.54 7.35
CA GLU A 229 17.05 3.82 8.05
C GLU A 229 16.16 3.62 9.27
N PHE A 230 16.36 4.43 10.33
CA PHE A 230 15.54 4.41 11.55
C PHE A 230 15.04 5.81 11.87
N GLU A 231 13.75 5.88 12.26
CA GLU A 231 13.07 7.11 12.71
C GLU A 231 12.54 6.97 14.15
#